data_138e46b05a9330af36b97c688c580aad
#
_entry.id   138e46b05a9330af36b97c688c580aad
#
_cell.length_a   1.000
_cell.length_b   1.000
_cell.length_c   1.000
_cell.angle_alpha   90.00
_cell.angle_beta   90.00
_cell.angle_gamma   90.00
#
_symmetry.space_group_name_H-M   'P 1'
#
loop_
_entity.id
_entity.type
_entity.pdbx_description
1 polymer ?
#
loop_
_entity_poly.entity_id
_entity_poly.type
_entity_poly.pdbx_seq_one_letter_code
_entity_poly.pdbx_strand_id
1 'polypeptide(L)'
;MIEIHVDGKPVEVPQGSMVMHATNKLGTYVPHFCYHKKLSIAANCRMCLVEVEKAPKPLPACATPVMAGMKVFTHSAKAVEAQKSVMEFLLINHPLDCPICDQGGECQLQDLAVGYGKSSSRYKEEKRVVFHKNVGPLISMEEMSRCIHCTRCVRFGQEVAGVMELGMINRGEHSEITTFVGQTVDSELSGNMIDICPVGALTSKPFRYAARTWELVRKRSISPHDAVGANTTVQTKANHVMRVVALENEAINECWISDRDRFAYEGLNSPDRLTTPMVKQNGQWLETDWQSALDYVVHSLGDIQKQHGSQALAALAHPIASTEELYLLQKVMRGLGSQQIESRLRQTDTRGSAALPWLGMPIAKLGELKRVLVIGSHLRKDLPLIAARVRTATKQGLKVYRLDAGGNDWLMPIAAHLKSKPSQWVDQLGQIAQAIAQAKSISSPSGLAVKSVSREAQTIADQLLSNIKLESPEPQAILLGSSAIAHPNASDLHVLAEFIAKHTGCTFGFLCEGGN
;
A
#
# COMPACT_ATOMS: atom_id res chain seq x y z
N MET A 1 -4.56 16.78 -27.16
CA MET A 1 -5.75 15.88 -27.09
C MET A 1 -5.97 15.28 -28.47
N ILE A 2 -6.47 14.05 -28.55
CA ILE A 2 -6.83 13.35 -29.78
C ILE A 2 -8.29 12.93 -29.64
N GLU A 3 -9.13 13.29 -30.63
CA GLU A 3 -10.52 12.85 -30.70
C GLU A 3 -10.63 11.53 -31.48
N ILE A 4 -11.38 10.60 -30.92
CA ILE A 4 -11.78 9.33 -31.55
C ILE A 4 -13.27 9.08 -31.32
N HIS A 5 -13.86 8.15 -32.03
CA HIS A 5 -15.26 7.73 -31.86
C HIS A 5 -15.30 6.29 -31.33
N VAL A 6 -16.00 6.07 -30.23
CA VAL A 6 -16.26 4.73 -29.69
C VAL A 6 -17.76 4.48 -29.72
N ASP A 7 -18.17 3.45 -30.45
CA ASP A 7 -19.59 3.11 -30.68
C ASP A 7 -20.44 4.34 -31.11
N GLY A 8 -19.86 5.18 -31.99
CA GLY A 8 -20.48 6.40 -32.50
C GLY A 8 -20.38 7.62 -31.58
N LYS A 9 -19.86 7.50 -30.34
CA LYS A 9 -19.69 8.62 -29.39
C LYS A 9 -18.31 9.22 -29.50
N PRO A 10 -18.15 10.54 -29.67
CA PRO A 10 -16.84 11.19 -29.67
C PRO A 10 -16.24 11.22 -28.29
N VAL A 11 -14.93 11.07 -28.20
CA VAL A 11 -14.16 11.17 -26.95
C VAL A 11 -12.76 11.68 -27.23
N GLU A 12 -12.34 12.66 -26.42
CA GLU A 12 -10.99 13.18 -26.45
C GLU A 12 -10.11 12.52 -25.39
N VAL A 13 -8.93 12.11 -25.77
CA VAL A 13 -7.92 11.54 -24.86
C VAL A 13 -6.53 12.12 -25.14
N PRO A 14 -5.60 12.11 -24.18
CA PRO A 14 -4.23 12.53 -24.41
C PRO A 14 -3.55 11.73 -25.52
N GLN A 15 -2.64 12.35 -26.24
CA GLN A 15 -1.78 11.66 -27.21
C GLN A 15 -0.99 10.54 -26.49
N GLY A 16 -0.86 9.37 -27.13
CA GLY A 16 -0.25 8.18 -26.53
C GLY A 16 -1.20 7.32 -25.69
N SER A 17 -2.46 7.74 -25.53
CA SER A 17 -3.47 6.89 -24.88
C SER A 17 -3.79 5.65 -25.73
N MET A 18 -4.23 4.58 -25.05
CA MET A 18 -4.75 3.38 -25.72
C MET A 18 -6.28 3.46 -25.86
N VAL A 19 -6.84 2.69 -26.77
CA VAL A 19 -8.30 2.57 -26.96
C VAL A 19 -9.02 2.28 -25.64
N MET A 20 -8.45 1.42 -24.78
CA MET A 20 -9.00 1.10 -23.46
C MET A 20 -9.16 2.34 -22.56
N HIS A 21 -8.26 3.33 -22.65
CA HIS A 21 -8.39 4.57 -21.87
C HIS A 21 -9.59 5.41 -22.36
N ALA A 22 -9.83 5.42 -23.67
CA ALA A 22 -10.96 6.11 -24.25
C ALA A 22 -12.31 5.44 -23.90
N THR A 23 -12.37 4.11 -23.97
CA THR A 23 -13.57 3.36 -23.56
C THR A 23 -13.88 3.55 -22.08
N ASN A 24 -12.87 3.51 -21.22
CA ASN A 24 -13.03 3.75 -19.78
C ASN A 24 -13.54 5.18 -19.49
N LYS A 25 -13.05 6.20 -20.23
CA LYS A 25 -13.50 7.59 -20.08
C LYS A 25 -14.98 7.76 -20.44
N LEU A 26 -15.47 6.98 -21.39
CA LEU A 26 -16.89 6.95 -21.78
C LEU A 26 -17.77 6.07 -20.88
N GLY A 27 -17.18 5.32 -19.94
CA GLY A 27 -17.89 4.30 -19.16
C GLY A 27 -18.29 3.07 -19.98
N THR A 28 -17.71 2.88 -21.19
CA THR A 28 -17.94 1.69 -22.02
C THR A 28 -17.03 0.57 -21.57
N TYR A 29 -17.62 -0.49 -21.02
CA TYR A 29 -16.85 -1.64 -20.56
C TYR A 29 -16.38 -2.51 -21.73
N VAL A 30 -15.08 -2.80 -21.78
CA VAL A 30 -14.47 -3.78 -22.69
C VAL A 30 -13.92 -4.94 -21.86
N PRO A 31 -14.33 -6.20 -22.12
CA PRO A 31 -13.91 -7.35 -21.32
C PRO A 31 -12.39 -7.53 -21.39
N HIS A 32 -11.75 -7.83 -20.26
CA HIS A 32 -10.30 -7.98 -20.18
C HIS A 32 -9.86 -8.77 -18.95
N PHE A 33 -8.68 -9.39 -18.98
CA PHE A 33 -8.07 -10.06 -17.84
C PHE A 33 -6.66 -9.54 -17.53
N CYS A 34 -5.77 -9.46 -18.52
CA CYS A 34 -4.39 -9.07 -18.24
C CYS A 34 -4.23 -7.57 -17.95
N TYR A 35 -5.09 -6.73 -18.50
CA TYR A 35 -5.05 -5.28 -18.23
C TYR A 35 -5.46 -4.98 -16.79
N HIS A 36 -4.70 -4.09 -16.15
CA HIS A 36 -5.03 -3.48 -14.87
C HIS A 36 -4.53 -2.03 -14.88
N LYS A 37 -5.37 -1.09 -14.39
CA LYS A 37 -5.10 0.36 -14.48
C LYS A 37 -3.77 0.80 -13.83
N LYS A 38 -3.26 0.04 -12.88
CA LYS A 38 -2.03 0.34 -12.12
C LYS A 38 -0.84 -0.51 -12.55
N LEU A 39 -0.95 -1.32 -13.58
CA LEU A 39 0.13 -2.18 -14.09
C LEU A 39 0.40 -1.90 -15.56
N SER A 40 1.61 -2.18 -16.00
CA SER A 40 2.00 -2.10 -17.41
C SER A 40 1.10 -2.99 -18.30
N ILE A 41 1.02 -2.67 -19.57
CA ILE A 41 0.18 -3.38 -20.54
C ILE A 41 0.89 -4.64 -21.01
N ALA A 42 0.33 -5.82 -20.70
CA ALA A 42 0.88 -7.11 -21.16
C ALA A 42 0.33 -7.57 -22.52
N ALA A 43 -0.92 -7.19 -22.85
CA ALA A 43 -1.59 -7.54 -24.11
C ALA A 43 -1.65 -9.05 -24.45
N ASN A 44 -1.53 -9.94 -23.44
CA ASN A 44 -1.39 -11.39 -23.65
C ASN A 44 -2.72 -12.17 -23.61
N CYS A 45 -3.75 -11.74 -22.84
CA CYS A 45 -5.01 -12.49 -22.75
C CYS A 45 -5.91 -12.34 -23.99
N ARG A 46 -5.76 -11.27 -24.74
CA ARG A 46 -6.55 -10.96 -25.96
C ARG A 46 -8.07 -10.81 -25.74
N MET A 47 -8.57 -10.82 -24.52
CA MET A 47 -10.01 -10.71 -24.26
C MET A 47 -10.59 -9.37 -24.70
N CYS A 48 -9.80 -8.30 -24.71
CA CYS A 48 -10.22 -6.94 -25.06
C CYS A 48 -10.19 -6.63 -26.56
N LEU A 49 -10.46 -7.61 -27.42
CA LEU A 49 -10.54 -7.41 -28.85
C LEU A 49 -11.76 -6.58 -29.24
N VAL A 50 -11.52 -5.52 -30.01
CA VAL A 50 -12.52 -4.61 -30.56
C VAL A 50 -12.32 -4.45 -32.07
N GLU A 51 -13.37 -4.07 -32.79
CA GLU A 51 -13.24 -3.73 -34.21
C GLU A 51 -12.81 -2.27 -34.34
N VAL A 52 -11.83 -2.01 -35.19
CA VAL A 52 -11.41 -0.67 -35.59
C VAL A 52 -11.67 -0.52 -37.08
N GLU A 53 -12.31 0.59 -37.48
CA GLU A 53 -12.62 0.87 -38.90
C GLU A 53 -11.35 0.76 -39.75
N LYS A 54 -11.46 0.10 -40.90
CA LYS A 54 -10.36 -0.19 -41.84
C LYS A 54 -9.26 -1.15 -41.32
N ALA A 55 -9.37 -1.67 -40.10
CA ALA A 55 -8.45 -2.71 -39.66
C ALA A 55 -8.87 -4.09 -40.19
N PRO A 56 -7.95 -4.90 -40.74
CA PRO A 56 -8.29 -6.20 -41.33
C PRO A 56 -8.76 -7.22 -40.28
N LYS A 57 -8.35 -7.06 -39.02
CA LYS A 57 -8.67 -7.96 -37.92
C LYS A 57 -8.97 -7.17 -36.63
N PRO A 58 -9.68 -7.77 -35.65
CA PRO A 58 -9.90 -7.16 -34.34
C PRO A 58 -8.57 -6.85 -33.63
N LEU A 59 -8.51 -5.70 -32.96
CA LEU A 59 -7.33 -5.21 -32.25
C LEU A 59 -7.55 -5.21 -30.74
N PRO A 60 -6.50 -5.45 -29.91
CA PRO A 60 -6.63 -5.42 -28.47
C PRO A 60 -6.73 -3.98 -27.95
N ALA A 61 -7.87 -3.59 -27.40
CA ALA A 61 -8.10 -2.23 -26.91
C ALA A 61 -7.07 -1.75 -25.89
N CYS A 62 -6.53 -2.65 -25.06
CA CYS A 62 -5.53 -2.30 -24.04
C CYS A 62 -4.16 -1.91 -24.62
N ALA A 63 -3.82 -2.33 -25.85
CA ALA A 63 -2.52 -2.13 -26.47
C ALA A 63 -2.56 -1.46 -27.83
N THR A 64 -3.71 -0.97 -28.26
CA THR A 64 -3.87 -0.22 -29.52
C THR A 64 -3.85 1.27 -29.23
N PRO A 65 -2.78 2.00 -29.68
CA PRO A 65 -2.72 3.44 -29.53
C PRO A 65 -3.82 4.15 -30.31
N VAL A 66 -4.37 5.23 -29.76
CA VAL A 66 -5.38 6.04 -30.44
C VAL A 66 -4.75 6.90 -31.53
N MET A 67 -5.48 7.07 -32.63
CA MET A 67 -5.14 7.97 -33.74
C MET A 67 -6.34 8.88 -34.03
N ALA A 68 -6.06 10.12 -34.47
CA ALA A 68 -7.11 11.10 -34.77
C ALA A 68 -8.15 10.55 -35.75
N GLY A 69 -9.42 10.73 -35.43
CA GLY A 69 -10.54 10.26 -36.23
C GLY A 69 -10.79 8.74 -36.23
N MET A 70 -10.06 7.97 -35.38
CA MET A 70 -10.25 6.53 -35.25
C MET A 70 -11.68 6.21 -34.83
N LYS A 71 -12.32 5.23 -35.50
CA LYS A 71 -13.63 4.71 -35.12
C LYS A 71 -13.49 3.29 -34.57
N VAL A 72 -13.96 3.08 -33.36
CA VAL A 72 -13.88 1.83 -32.61
C VAL A 72 -15.28 1.31 -32.32
N PHE A 73 -15.49 0.02 -32.54
CA PHE A 73 -16.77 -0.66 -32.28
C PHE A 73 -16.53 -1.81 -31.30
N THR A 74 -17.11 -1.68 -30.10
CA THR A 74 -16.89 -2.64 -29.01
C THR A 74 -17.88 -3.81 -29.05
N HIS A 75 -19.04 -3.62 -29.69
CA HIS A 75 -20.15 -4.58 -29.77
C HIS A 75 -20.50 -5.01 -31.21
N SER A 76 -19.63 -4.76 -32.18
CA SER A 76 -19.85 -5.27 -33.55
C SER A 76 -19.86 -6.80 -33.59
N ALA A 77 -20.50 -7.40 -34.58
CA ALA A 77 -20.51 -8.85 -34.77
C ALA A 77 -19.10 -9.44 -34.78
N LYS A 78 -18.15 -8.73 -35.39
CA LYS A 78 -16.74 -9.13 -35.49
C LYS A 78 -16.04 -9.09 -34.11
N ALA A 79 -16.29 -8.05 -33.30
CA ALA A 79 -15.76 -7.94 -31.94
C ALA A 79 -16.35 -9.01 -31.02
N VAL A 80 -17.66 -9.20 -31.04
CA VAL A 80 -18.36 -10.19 -30.23
C VAL A 80 -17.89 -11.62 -30.53
N GLU A 81 -17.75 -12.00 -31.82
CA GLU A 81 -17.28 -13.34 -32.19
C GLU A 81 -15.81 -13.56 -31.79
N ALA A 82 -14.97 -12.52 -31.90
CA ALA A 82 -13.59 -12.59 -31.42
C ALA A 82 -13.52 -12.79 -29.91
N GLN A 83 -14.31 -12.05 -29.14
CA GLN A 83 -14.37 -12.18 -27.67
C GLN A 83 -14.87 -13.55 -27.23
N LYS A 84 -15.91 -14.09 -27.89
CA LYS A 84 -16.42 -15.45 -27.65
C LYS A 84 -15.36 -16.53 -27.92
N SER A 85 -14.60 -16.36 -29.00
CA SER A 85 -13.54 -17.33 -29.36
C SER A 85 -12.36 -17.28 -28.37
N VAL A 86 -11.98 -16.08 -27.89
CA VAL A 86 -10.95 -15.91 -26.86
C VAL A 86 -11.42 -16.51 -25.52
N MET A 87 -12.68 -16.29 -25.15
CA MET A 87 -13.23 -16.88 -23.92
C MET A 87 -13.19 -18.41 -23.97
N GLU A 88 -13.60 -19.02 -25.09
CA GLU A 88 -13.48 -20.46 -25.30
C GLU A 88 -12.02 -20.94 -25.11
N PHE A 89 -11.07 -20.22 -25.72
CA PHE A 89 -9.64 -20.54 -25.61
C PHE A 89 -9.12 -20.45 -24.16
N LEU A 90 -9.54 -19.44 -23.37
CA LEU A 90 -9.14 -19.33 -21.95
C LEU A 90 -9.73 -20.44 -21.06
N LEU A 91 -10.84 -21.05 -21.49
CA LEU A 91 -11.52 -22.11 -20.75
C LEU A 91 -11.05 -23.53 -21.09
N ILE A 92 -10.30 -23.76 -22.19
CA ILE A 92 -9.93 -25.11 -22.62
C ILE A 92 -9.19 -25.91 -21.54
N ASN A 93 -8.26 -25.28 -20.82
CA ASN A 93 -7.51 -25.90 -19.72
C ASN A 93 -8.01 -25.50 -18.33
N HIS A 94 -9.00 -24.63 -18.24
CA HIS A 94 -9.54 -24.21 -16.94
C HIS A 94 -10.36 -25.36 -16.32
N PRO A 95 -10.07 -25.79 -15.06
CA PRO A 95 -10.78 -26.89 -14.43
C PRO A 95 -12.22 -26.52 -14.04
N LEU A 96 -13.09 -27.52 -13.90
CA LEU A 96 -14.49 -27.35 -13.50
C LEU A 96 -14.64 -27.25 -11.97
N ASP A 97 -13.83 -26.40 -11.34
CA ASP A 97 -13.66 -26.30 -9.89
C ASP A 97 -14.56 -25.24 -9.23
N CYS A 98 -15.44 -24.56 -9.96
CA CYS A 98 -16.24 -23.46 -9.40
C CYS A 98 -16.93 -23.80 -8.06
N PRO A 99 -17.49 -25.01 -7.85
CA PRO A 99 -18.10 -25.38 -6.58
C PRO A 99 -17.14 -25.43 -5.39
N ILE A 100 -15.85 -25.70 -5.60
CA ILE A 100 -14.81 -25.80 -4.57
C ILE A 100 -13.80 -24.65 -4.63
N CYS A 101 -13.95 -23.72 -5.57
CA CYS A 101 -13.02 -22.61 -5.76
C CYS A 101 -13.41 -21.42 -4.88
N ASP A 102 -12.49 -20.90 -4.06
CA ASP A 102 -12.76 -19.74 -3.18
C ASP A 102 -13.11 -18.45 -3.96
N GLN A 103 -12.69 -18.35 -5.24
CA GLN A 103 -13.06 -17.24 -6.10
C GLN A 103 -14.51 -17.30 -6.60
N GLY A 104 -15.20 -18.42 -6.40
CA GLY A 104 -16.61 -18.60 -6.84
C GLY A 104 -17.54 -17.54 -6.26
N GLY A 105 -18.25 -16.80 -7.13
CA GLY A 105 -19.14 -15.68 -6.77
C GLY A 105 -18.47 -14.30 -6.80
N GLU A 106 -17.15 -14.22 -7.00
CA GLU A 106 -16.41 -12.97 -7.24
C GLU A 106 -15.35 -13.15 -8.33
N CYS A 107 -15.54 -14.14 -9.20
CA CYS A 107 -14.57 -14.55 -10.22
C CYS A 107 -14.79 -13.79 -11.52
N GLN A 108 -13.83 -12.96 -11.91
CA GLN A 108 -13.89 -12.22 -13.18
C GLN A 108 -14.02 -13.15 -14.39
N LEU A 109 -13.36 -14.33 -14.37
CA LEU A 109 -13.49 -15.31 -15.46
C LEU A 109 -14.91 -15.87 -15.55
N GLN A 110 -15.54 -16.16 -14.42
CA GLN A 110 -16.92 -16.66 -14.33
C GLN A 110 -17.92 -15.64 -14.92
N ASP A 111 -17.83 -14.39 -14.48
CA ASP A 111 -18.69 -13.30 -14.92
C ASP A 111 -18.54 -13.04 -16.43
N LEU A 112 -17.30 -13.01 -16.91
CA LEU A 112 -17.04 -12.80 -18.34
C LEU A 112 -17.39 -14.02 -19.20
N ALA A 113 -17.29 -15.24 -18.66
CA ALA A 113 -17.74 -16.45 -19.38
C ALA A 113 -19.26 -16.42 -19.60
N VAL A 114 -20.03 -15.96 -18.61
CA VAL A 114 -21.49 -15.79 -18.75
C VAL A 114 -21.83 -14.66 -19.71
N GLY A 115 -21.17 -13.51 -19.60
CA GLY A 115 -21.52 -12.31 -20.40
C GLY A 115 -20.98 -12.34 -21.83
N TYR A 116 -19.82 -12.98 -22.09
CA TYR A 116 -19.10 -12.91 -23.35
C TYR A 116 -18.70 -14.28 -23.90
N GLY A 117 -19.09 -15.38 -23.28
CA GLY A 117 -18.79 -16.73 -23.72
C GLY A 117 -19.82 -17.34 -24.66
N LYS A 118 -19.63 -18.64 -24.94
CA LYS A 118 -20.56 -19.53 -25.66
C LYS A 118 -21.10 -20.57 -24.70
N SER A 119 -22.23 -21.19 -25.03
CA SER A 119 -22.85 -22.27 -24.24
C SER A 119 -22.15 -23.63 -24.40
N SER A 120 -21.26 -23.77 -25.37
CA SER A 120 -20.56 -25.02 -25.68
C SER A 120 -19.10 -24.75 -26.06
N SER A 121 -18.25 -25.77 -25.86
CA SER A 121 -16.84 -25.76 -26.28
C SER A 121 -16.61 -26.81 -27.36
N ARG A 122 -15.72 -26.48 -28.29
CA ARG A 122 -15.21 -27.41 -29.32
C ARG A 122 -14.06 -28.29 -28.82
N TYR A 123 -13.47 -27.92 -27.67
CA TYR A 123 -12.34 -28.64 -27.09
C TYR A 123 -12.80 -29.96 -26.47
N LYS A 124 -12.15 -31.05 -26.83
CA LYS A 124 -12.49 -32.43 -26.41
C LYS A 124 -11.30 -33.18 -25.81
N GLU A 125 -10.14 -32.54 -25.73
CA GLU A 125 -8.94 -33.15 -25.16
C GLU A 125 -8.94 -33.03 -23.64
N GLU A 126 -8.07 -33.77 -22.97
CA GLU A 126 -7.89 -33.70 -21.53
C GLU A 126 -7.35 -32.34 -21.09
N LYS A 127 -7.86 -31.83 -19.98
CA LYS A 127 -7.38 -30.55 -19.42
C LYS A 127 -6.01 -30.75 -18.76
N ARG A 128 -5.14 -29.77 -18.96
CA ARG A 128 -3.83 -29.74 -18.32
C ARG A 128 -3.93 -29.69 -16.79
N VAL A 129 -3.07 -30.43 -16.10
CA VAL A 129 -2.88 -30.36 -14.65
C VAL A 129 -1.57 -29.66 -14.34
N VAL A 130 -1.61 -28.72 -13.39
CA VAL A 130 -0.42 -28.04 -12.86
C VAL A 130 -0.30 -28.34 -11.38
N PHE A 131 0.87 -28.83 -10.96
CA PHE A 131 1.11 -29.20 -9.57
C PHE A 131 1.08 -27.99 -8.63
N HIS A 132 0.66 -28.25 -7.39
CA HIS A 132 0.63 -27.26 -6.32
C HIS A 132 2.01 -26.67 -6.01
N LYS A 133 2.04 -25.44 -5.52
CA LYS A 133 3.27 -24.75 -5.14
C LYS A 133 3.09 -24.10 -3.75
N ASN A 134 4.02 -24.38 -2.85
CA ASN A 134 4.03 -23.71 -1.55
C ASN A 134 4.81 -22.39 -1.67
N VAL A 135 4.14 -21.29 -1.38
CA VAL A 135 4.70 -19.92 -1.48
C VAL A 135 4.65 -19.17 -0.15
N GLY A 136 4.40 -19.87 0.94
CA GLY A 136 4.33 -19.27 2.28
C GLY A 136 2.97 -19.44 2.96
N PRO A 137 2.77 -18.78 4.10
CA PRO A 137 1.57 -18.94 4.93
C PRO A 137 0.36 -18.12 4.49
N LEU A 138 0.54 -17.06 3.69
CA LEU A 138 -0.49 -16.07 3.40
C LEU A 138 -1.25 -16.34 2.10
N ILE A 139 -0.55 -16.80 1.06
CA ILE A 139 -1.10 -17.02 -0.27
C ILE A 139 -1.14 -18.52 -0.58
N SER A 140 -2.27 -19.00 -1.07
CA SER A 140 -2.42 -20.33 -1.61
C SER A 140 -2.17 -20.32 -3.13
N MET A 141 -1.21 -21.11 -3.60
CA MET A 141 -0.92 -21.44 -5.00
C MET A 141 -1.11 -22.94 -5.26
N GLU A 142 -2.06 -23.57 -4.62
CA GLU A 142 -2.26 -25.02 -4.74
C GLU A 142 -3.00 -25.39 -6.01
N GLU A 143 -3.95 -24.56 -6.46
CA GLU A 143 -4.80 -24.86 -7.60
C GLU A 143 -4.36 -24.09 -8.86
N MET A 144 -3.10 -24.26 -9.24
CA MET A 144 -2.50 -23.50 -10.35
C MET A 144 -3.01 -23.91 -11.74
N SER A 145 -3.71 -25.01 -11.87
CA SER A 145 -4.48 -25.35 -13.09
C SER A 145 -5.55 -24.30 -13.43
N ARG A 146 -6.01 -23.51 -12.45
CA ARG A 146 -6.94 -22.39 -12.63
C ARG A 146 -6.31 -21.14 -13.26
N CYS A 147 -4.98 -21.08 -13.32
CA CYS A 147 -4.26 -19.91 -13.82
C CYS A 147 -4.48 -19.71 -15.32
N ILE A 148 -4.87 -18.49 -15.73
CA ILE A 148 -5.05 -18.09 -17.13
C ILE A 148 -3.85 -17.30 -17.69
N HIS A 149 -2.71 -17.34 -17.05
CA HIS A 149 -1.43 -16.73 -17.46
C HIS A 149 -1.51 -15.23 -17.78
N CYS A 150 -2.37 -14.50 -17.08
CA CYS A 150 -2.57 -13.06 -17.28
C CYS A 150 -1.37 -12.21 -16.81
N THR A 151 -0.44 -12.77 -16.07
CA THR A 151 0.78 -12.15 -15.52
C THR A 151 0.56 -10.92 -14.60
N ARG A 152 -0.65 -10.66 -14.12
CA ARG A 152 -0.90 -9.56 -13.19
C ARG A 152 -0.04 -9.67 -11.93
N CYS A 153 0.06 -10.87 -11.33
CA CYS A 153 0.86 -11.12 -10.11
C CYS A 153 2.36 -10.87 -10.34
N VAL A 154 2.91 -11.31 -11.46
CA VAL A 154 4.34 -11.10 -11.81
C VAL A 154 4.62 -9.60 -11.97
N ARG A 155 3.79 -8.88 -12.75
CA ARG A 155 3.94 -7.43 -12.95
C ARG A 155 3.74 -6.64 -11.67
N PHE A 156 2.80 -7.06 -10.81
CA PHE A 156 2.61 -6.44 -9.50
C PHE A 156 3.88 -6.56 -8.65
N GLY A 157 4.48 -7.74 -8.57
CA GLY A 157 5.74 -7.94 -7.86
C GLY A 157 6.82 -6.98 -8.35
N GLN A 158 7.06 -6.94 -9.66
CA GLN A 158 8.09 -6.11 -10.28
C GLN A 158 7.79 -4.60 -10.19
N GLU A 159 6.54 -4.20 -10.37
CA GLU A 159 6.20 -2.79 -10.58
C GLU A 159 5.76 -2.07 -9.30
N VAL A 160 4.98 -2.74 -8.45
CA VAL A 160 4.41 -2.18 -7.23
C VAL A 160 5.19 -2.62 -5.98
N ALA A 161 5.34 -3.93 -5.78
CA ALA A 161 6.10 -4.45 -4.64
C ALA A 161 7.61 -4.20 -4.74
N GLY A 162 8.14 -4.08 -5.97
CA GLY A 162 9.56 -3.79 -6.23
C GLY A 162 10.46 -5.02 -6.17
N VAL A 163 9.90 -6.21 -6.05
CA VAL A 163 10.62 -7.48 -5.99
C VAL A 163 9.95 -8.52 -6.89
N MET A 164 10.76 -9.26 -7.63
CA MET A 164 10.27 -10.31 -8.52
C MET A 164 10.27 -11.65 -7.79
N GLU A 165 9.25 -11.88 -6.97
CA GLU A 165 9.08 -13.15 -6.24
C GLU A 165 8.41 -14.23 -7.12
N LEU A 166 7.53 -13.80 -8.03
CA LEU A 166 6.89 -14.67 -9.02
C LEU A 166 7.42 -14.39 -10.43
N GLY A 167 7.59 -15.44 -11.20
CA GLY A 167 7.93 -15.38 -12.60
C GLY A 167 7.08 -16.33 -13.43
N MET A 168 7.17 -16.23 -14.77
CA MET A 168 6.58 -17.18 -15.69
C MET A 168 7.69 -17.98 -16.35
N ILE A 169 7.62 -19.29 -16.24
CA ILE A 169 8.55 -20.24 -16.88
C ILE A 169 7.87 -20.97 -18.04
N ASN A 170 8.68 -21.63 -18.86
CA ASN A 170 8.25 -22.39 -20.02
C ASN A 170 7.53 -21.54 -21.10
N ARG A 171 6.88 -22.18 -22.06
CA ARG A 171 6.16 -21.54 -23.16
C ARG A 171 4.96 -22.38 -23.62
N GLY A 172 4.04 -21.73 -24.34
CA GLY A 172 2.84 -22.36 -24.87
C GLY A 172 1.95 -22.89 -23.75
N GLU A 173 1.39 -24.07 -23.93
CA GLU A 173 0.52 -24.71 -22.95
C GLU A 173 1.25 -25.12 -21.66
N HIS A 174 2.57 -25.28 -21.70
CA HIS A 174 3.40 -25.62 -20.55
C HIS A 174 3.83 -24.40 -19.72
N SER A 175 3.40 -23.19 -20.08
CA SER A 175 3.71 -21.98 -19.30
C SER A 175 3.15 -22.08 -17.88
N GLU A 176 3.95 -21.71 -16.90
CA GLU A 176 3.55 -21.72 -15.47
C GLU A 176 4.00 -20.46 -14.75
N ILE A 177 3.17 -19.99 -13.83
CA ILE A 177 3.58 -18.99 -12.82
C ILE A 177 4.15 -19.75 -11.64
N THR A 178 5.36 -19.38 -11.23
CA THR A 178 6.05 -20.01 -10.11
C THR A 178 6.97 -19.00 -9.39
N THR A 179 7.42 -19.37 -8.20
CA THR A 179 8.51 -18.65 -7.49
C THR A 179 9.86 -19.15 -7.99
N PHE A 180 10.93 -18.41 -7.67
CA PHE A 180 12.27 -18.97 -7.71
C PHE A 180 12.35 -20.16 -6.75
N VAL A 181 13.13 -21.18 -7.13
CA VAL A 181 13.20 -22.46 -6.42
C VAL A 181 13.36 -22.27 -4.90
N GLY A 182 12.40 -22.79 -4.13
CA GLY A 182 12.41 -22.76 -2.66
C GLY A 182 12.15 -21.39 -2.02
N GLN A 183 11.84 -20.35 -2.80
CA GLN A 183 11.56 -19.02 -2.27
C GLN A 183 10.08 -18.85 -1.93
N THR A 184 9.81 -18.11 -0.85
CA THR A 184 8.45 -17.69 -0.47
C THR A 184 8.12 -16.34 -1.08
N VAL A 185 6.82 -16.00 -1.12
CA VAL A 185 6.33 -14.66 -1.44
C VAL A 185 6.12 -13.94 -0.11
N ASP A 186 6.99 -12.99 0.22
CA ASP A 186 7.04 -12.34 1.54
C ASP A 186 7.15 -10.80 1.50
N SER A 187 6.89 -10.20 0.34
CA SER A 187 6.75 -8.75 0.24
C SER A 187 5.63 -8.24 1.17
N GLU A 188 5.82 -7.08 1.79
CA GLU A 188 4.83 -6.43 2.67
C GLU A 188 3.49 -6.12 1.98
N LEU A 189 3.42 -6.30 0.66
CA LEU A 189 2.25 -6.05 -0.18
C LEU A 189 1.75 -7.32 -0.89
N SER A 190 2.29 -8.49 -0.55
CA SER A 190 2.09 -9.73 -1.30
C SER A 190 0.62 -10.13 -1.43
N GLY A 191 -0.19 -9.90 -0.41
CA GLY A 191 -1.61 -10.24 -0.39
C GLY A 191 -2.44 -9.53 -1.46
N ASN A 192 -1.97 -8.41 -2.04
CA ASN A 192 -2.66 -7.78 -3.16
C ASN A 192 -2.65 -8.66 -4.43
N MET A 193 -1.74 -9.63 -4.53
CA MET A 193 -1.76 -10.60 -5.62
C MET A 193 -3.03 -11.45 -5.62
N ILE A 194 -3.68 -11.63 -4.47
CA ILE A 194 -4.98 -12.30 -4.32
C ILE A 194 -6.06 -11.48 -5.02
N ASP A 195 -6.13 -10.17 -4.72
CA ASP A 195 -7.19 -9.29 -5.24
C ASP A 195 -7.07 -9.06 -6.75
N ILE A 196 -5.85 -8.96 -7.28
CA ILE A 196 -5.63 -8.73 -8.70
C ILE A 196 -5.70 -10.01 -9.55
N CYS A 197 -5.67 -11.19 -8.93
CA CYS A 197 -5.82 -12.44 -9.65
C CYS A 197 -7.26 -12.57 -10.15
N PRO A 198 -7.51 -12.63 -11.48
CA PRO A 198 -8.86 -12.65 -12.01
C PRO A 198 -9.56 -14.01 -11.84
N VAL A 199 -8.86 -14.99 -11.27
CA VAL A 199 -9.29 -16.39 -11.11
C VAL A 199 -8.82 -16.94 -9.76
N GLY A 200 -9.34 -18.09 -9.33
CA GLY A 200 -8.98 -18.74 -8.07
C GLY A 200 -7.64 -19.48 -8.08
N ALA A 201 -6.64 -18.98 -8.80
CA ALA A 201 -5.29 -19.55 -8.81
C ALA A 201 -4.42 -19.03 -7.65
N LEU A 202 -4.62 -17.76 -7.26
CA LEU A 202 -4.03 -17.17 -6.05
C LEU A 202 -5.19 -16.79 -5.13
N THR A 203 -5.23 -17.39 -3.94
CA THR A 203 -6.28 -17.16 -2.95
C THR A 203 -5.69 -16.94 -1.57
N SER A 204 -6.47 -16.38 -0.65
CA SER A 204 -6.03 -16.20 0.74
C SER A 204 -5.97 -17.56 1.43
N LYS A 205 -4.79 -17.94 1.93
CA LYS A 205 -4.62 -19.21 2.64
C LYS A 205 -5.38 -19.26 3.97
N PRO A 206 -5.38 -18.20 4.81
CA PRO A 206 -6.19 -18.16 6.03
C PRO A 206 -7.72 -18.20 5.79
N PHE A 207 -8.18 -17.65 4.66
CA PHE A 207 -9.61 -17.62 4.33
C PHE A 207 -10.06 -18.85 3.51
N ARG A 208 -9.15 -19.74 3.13
CA ARG A 208 -9.43 -20.86 2.24
C ARG A 208 -10.58 -21.72 2.77
N TYR A 209 -11.60 -21.93 1.94
CA TYR A 209 -12.82 -22.71 2.23
C TYR A 209 -13.68 -22.21 3.41
N ALA A 210 -13.45 -21.00 3.90
CA ALA A 210 -14.12 -20.49 5.10
C ALA A 210 -15.54 -19.99 4.84
N ALA A 211 -15.78 -19.29 3.73
CA ALA A 211 -17.09 -18.75 3.38
C ALA A 211 -17.18 -18.38 1.89
N ARG A 212 -18.43 -18.23 1.42
CA ARG A 212 -18.73 -17.65 0.10
C ARG A 212 -18.97 -16.15 0.22
N THR A 213 -18.72 -15.41 -0.86
CA THR A 213 -18.86 -13.94 -0.88
C THR A 213 -20.24 -13.44 -0.55
N TRP A 214 -21.30 -14.18 -0.93
CA TRP A 214 -22.69 -13.83 -0.62
C TRP A 214 -23.11 -14.10 0.82
N GLU A 215 -22.32 -14.85 1.58
CA GLU A 215 -22.52 -15.06 3.02
C GLU A 215 -21.92 -13.94 3.88
N LEU A 216 -21.12 -13.05 3.28
CA LEU A 216 -20.33 -12.06 4.00
C LEU A 216 -21.01 -10.70 4.03
N VAL A 217 -21.13 -10.14 5.22
CA VAL A 217 -21.51 -8.74 5.41
C VAL A 217 -20.30 -7.85 5.23
N ARG A 218 -20.41 -6.82 4.39
CA ARG A 218 -19.32 -5.89 4.05
C ARG A 218 -19.46 -4.59 4.84
N LYS A 219 -18.41 -4.20 5.55
CA LYS A 219 -18.34 -2.93 6.30
C LYS A 219 -17.10 -2.15 5.87
N ARG A 220 -17.29 -0.86 5.59
CA ARG A 220 -16.18 0.06 5.33
C ARG A 220 -15.42 0.34 6.62
N SER A 221 -14.09 0.38 6.54
CA SER A 221 -13.23 0.68 7.68
C SER A 221 -11.96 1.38 7.20
N ILE A 222 -11.16 1.80 8.15
CA ILE A 222 -9.84 2.42 7.94
C ILE A 222 -8.84 1.58 8.71
N SER A 223 -7.69 1.32 8.11
CA SER A 223 -6.60 0.58 8.78
C SER A 223 -6.05 1.40 9.96
N PRO A 224 -5.90 0.77 11.14
CA PRO A 224 -5.27 1.41 12.30
C PRO A 224 -3.75 1.17 12.36
N HIS A 225 -3.17 0.43 11.41
CA HIS A 225 -1.83 -0.14 11.57
C HIS A 225 -0.68 0.81 11.23
N ASP A 226 -0.95 1.88 10.51
CA ASP A 226 0.04 2.92 10.20
C ASP A 226 -0.64 4.28 9.93
N ALA A 227 0.19 5.30 9.71
CA ALA A 227 -0.26 6.67 9.47
C ALA A 227 -0.95 6.89 8.10
N VAL A 228 -0.95 5.91 7.20
CA VAL A 228 -1.61 6.03 5.89
C VAL A 228 -3.12 6.03 6.05
N GLY A 229 -3.66 5.26 7.00
CA GLY A 229 -5.10 5.11 7.17
C GLY A 229 -5.74 4.48 5.94
N ALA A 230 -5.15 3.39 5.42
CA ALA A 230 -5.64 2.71 4.22
C ALA A 230 -7.12 2.35 4.34
N ASN A 231 -7.88 2.65 3.30
CA ASN A 231 -9.30 2.33 3.25
C ASN A 231 -9.49 0.83 3.00
N THR A 232 -10.33 0.20 3.83
CA THR A 232 -10.54 -1.24 3.81
C THR A 232 -12.02 -1.60 3.81
N THR A 233 -12.32 -2.79 3.33
CA THR A 233 -13.61 -3.45 3.52
C THR A 233 -13.42 -4.65 4.43
N VAL A 234 -13.95 -4.57 5.64
CA VAL A 234 -14.00 -5.69 6.58
C VAL A 234 -15.20 -6.56 6.23
N GLN A 235 -14.98 -7.85 6.06
CA GLN A 235 -16.01 -8.82 5.71
C GLN A 235 -16.23 -9.76 6.87
N THR A 236 -17.49 -9.84 7.34
CA THR A 236 -17.86 -10.57 8.54
C THR A 236 -18.94 -11.62 8.26
N LYS A 237 -18.92 -12.73 9.01
CA LYS A 237 -19.95 -13.77 9.04
C LYS A 237 -20.18 -14.17 10.50
N ALA A 238 -21.44 -14.25 10.95
CA ALA A 238 -21.79 -14.64 12.33
C ALA A 238 -20.95 -13.90 13.40
N ASN A 239 -20.77 -12.59 13.22
CA ASN A 239 -20.02 -11.70 14.11
C ASN A 239 -18.49 -11.93 14.15
N HIS A 240 -17.94 -12.82 13.31
CA HIS A 240 -16.50 -13.02 13.14
C HIS A 240 -15.98 -12.24 11.92
N VAL A 241 -14.80 -11.66 12.04
CA VAL A 241 -14.08 -11.09 10.89
C VAL A 241 -13.49 -12.25 10.10
N MET A 242 -13.92 -12.40 8.86
CA MET A 242 -13.51 -13.50 7.99
C MET A 242 -12.33 -13.11 7.10
N ARG A 243 -12.32 -11.87 6.60
CA ARG A 243 -11.20 -11.29 5.84
C ARG A 243 -11.30 -9.77 5.74
N VAL A 244 -10.18 -9.14 5.43
CA VAL A 244 -10.07 -7.72 5.12
C VAL A 244 -9.52 -7.56 3.71
N VAL A 245 -10.17 -6.75 2.89
CA VAL A 245 -9.77 -6.47 1.51
C VAL A 245 -9.67 -4.97 1.26
N ALA A 246 -8.94 -4.58 0.22
CA ALA A 246 -8.79 -3.18 -0.15
C ALA A 246 -10.15 -2.55 -0.52
N LEU A 247 -10.37 -1.31 -0.05
CA LEU A 247 -11.37 -0.40 -0.60
C LEU A 247 -10.62 0.70 -1.36
N GLU A 248 -10.91 0.80 -2.66
CA GLU A 248 -10.22 1.74 -3.51
C GLU A 248 -10.42 3.19 -3.08
N ASN A 249 -9.30 3.91 -2.87
CA ASN A 249 -9.26 5.34 -2.66
C ASN A 249 -7.98 5.91 -3.28
N GLU A 250 -8.08 6.54 -4.45
CA GLU A 250 -6.92 7.06 -5.20
C GLU A 250 -6.11 8.10 -4.39
N ALA A 251 -6.77 8.87 -3.52
CA ALA A 251 -6.12 9.88 -2.70
C ALA A 251 -5.25 9.27 -1.58
N ILE A 252 -5.58 8.09 -1.07
CA ILE A 252 -4.96 7.47 0.10
C ILE A 252 -4.14 6.24 -0.29
N ASN A 253 -4.81 5.12 -0.53
CA ASN A 253 -4.19 3.80 -0.73
C ASN A 253 -4.29 3.28 -2.16
N GLU A 254 -4.78 4.09 -3.12
CA GLU A 254 -5.11 3.62 -4.47
C GLU A 254 -6.07 2.41 -4.40
N CYS A 255 -5.62 1.24 -4.83
CA CYS A 255 -6.37 -0.02 -4.70
C CYS A 255 -5.59 -1.07 -3.89
N TRP A 256 -4.61 -0.66 -3.10
CA TRP A 256 -3.69 -1.54 -2.38
C TRP A 256 -3.87 -1.44 -0.86
N ILE A 257 -3.57 -2.54 -0.15
CA ILE A 257 -3.40 -2.57 1.30
C ILE A 257 -2.14 -3.38 1.65
N SER A 258 -1.58 -3.13 2.84
CA SER A 258 -0.45 -3.94 3.31
C SER A 258 -0.91 -5.33 3.77
N ASP A 259 0.04 -6.28 3.83
CA ASP A 259 -0.26 -7.61 4.36
C ASP A 259 -0.61 -7.55 5.85
N ARG A 260 -0.06 -6.59 6.58
CA ARG A 260 -0.45 -6.29 7.95
C ARG A 260 -1.92 -5.88 8.03
N ASP A 261 -2.39 -4.99 7.15
CA ASP A 261 -3.80 -4.59 7.09
C ASP A 261 -4.72 -5.76 6.73
N ARG A 262 -4.26 -6.61 5.82
CA ARG A 262 -5.04 -7.72 5.29
C ARG A 262 -5.23 -8.87 6.28
N PHE A 263 -4.20 -9.21 7.05
CA PHE A 263 -4.15 -10.45 7.83
C PHE A 263 -4.16 -10.24 9.35
N ALA A 264 -3.99 -9.01 9.85
CA ALA A 264 -3.97 -8.74 11.29
C ALA A 264 -5.28 -9.10 12.01
N TYR A 265 -6.39 -9.24 11.28
CA TYR A 265 -7.67 -9.66 11.85
C TYR A 265 -7.65 -11.07 12.48
N GLU A 266 -6.70 -11.92 12.12
CA GLU A 266 -6.56 -13.26 12.72
C GLU A 266 -6.37 -13.17 14.23
N GLY A 267 -5.70 -12.13 14.72
CA GLY A 267 -5.56 -11.86 16.14
C GLY A 267 -6.89 -11.57 16.87
N LEU A 268 -7.93 -11.12 16.15
CA LEU A 268 -9.26 -10.92 16.74
C LEU A 268 -9.96 -12.24 17.05
N ASN A 269 -9.65 -13.30 16.31
CA ASN A 269 -10.26 -14.62 16.43
C ASN A 269 -9.39 -15.60 17.22
N SER A 270 -8.25 -15.13 17.79
CA SER A 270 -7.35 -15.98 18.58
C SER A 270 -8.03 -16.48 19.84
N PRO A 271 -7.89 -17.78 20.19
CA PRO A 271 -8.41 -18.33 21.45
C PRO A 271 -7.73 -17.73 22.70
N ASP A 272 -6.54 -17.12 22.53
CA ASP A 272 -5.84 -16.45 23.63
C ASP A 272 -6.40 -15.07 23.94
N ARG A 273 -7.36 -14.58 23.14
CA ARG A 273 -7.97 -13.27 23.36
C ARG A 273 -8.94 -13.33 24.53
N LEU A 274 -8.79 -12.38 25.47
CA LEU A 274 -9.75 -12.21 26.57
C LEU A 274 -11.14 -11.82 26.03
N THR A 275 -12.15 -12.58 26.40
CA THR A 275 -13.55 -12.36 26.02
C THR A 275 -14.42 -11.85 27.18
N THR A 276 -13.94 -12.04 28.41
CA THR A 276 -14.59 -11.61 29.66
C THR A 276 -13.59 -10.85 30.54
N PRO A 277 -14.05 -9.91 31.37
CA PRO A 277 -13.20 -9.28 32.36
C PRO A 277 -12.64 -10.31 33.35
N MET A 278 -11.42 -10.11 33.82
CA MET A 278 -10.77 -10.96 34.80
C MET A 278 -10.17 -10.12 35.94
N VAL A 279 -10.33 -10.57 37.17
CA VAL A 279 -9.74 -9.98 38.37
C VAL A 279 -8.80 -10.98 39.02
N LYS A 280 -7.61 -10.52 39.42
CA LYS A 280 -6.63 -11.36 40.09
C LYS A 280 -6.87 -11.33 41.62
N GLN A 281 -7.25 -12.48 42.19
CA GLN A 281 -7.42 -12.64 43.63
C GLN A 281 -6.55 -13.80 44.14
N ASN A 282 -5.83 -13.60 45.22
CA ASN A 282 -4.92 -14.59 45.81
C ASN A 282 -3.97 -15.25 44.80
N GLY A 283 -3.51 -14.49 43.81
CA GLY A 283 -2.61 -14.95 42.76
C GLY A 283 -3.28 -15.68 41.59
N GLN A 284 -4.57 -15.94 41.63
CA GLN A 284 -5.34 -16.59 40.56
C GLN A 284 -6.20 -15.57 39.79
N TRP A 285 -6.30 -15.75 38.46
CA TRP A 285 -7.19 -14.98 37.61
C TRP A 285 -8.58 -15.61 37.64
N LEU A 286 -9.59 -14.81 38.03
CA LEU A 286 -10.99 -15.18 38.09
C LEU A 286 -11.80 -14.38 37.08
N GLU A 287 -12.63 -15.04 36.27
CA GLU A 287 -13.59 -14.37 35.41
C GLU A 287 -14.66 -13.65 36.23
N THR A 288 -15.09 -12.49 35.79
CA THR A 288 -16.12 -11.69 36.45
C THR A 288 -16.97 -10.94 35.43
N ASP A 289 -18.05 -10.31 35.87
CA ASP A 289 -18.83 -9.41 35.06
C ASP A 289 -18.22 -7.99 35.01
N TRP A 290 -18.67 -7.19 34.04
CA TRP A 290 -18.16 -5.83 33.84
C TRP A 290 -18.40 -4.91 35.03
N GLN A 291 -19.56 -5.01 35.71
CA GLN A 291 -19.85 -4.15 36.85
C GLN A 291 -18.88 -4.41 38.00
N SER A 292 -18.71 -5.68 38.36
CA SER A 292 -17.78 -6.09 39.42
C SER A 292 -16.33 -5.70 39.09
N ALA A 293 -15.91 -5.86 37.81
CA ALA A 293 -14.58 -5.45 37.38
C ALA A 293 -14.36 -3.94 37.51
N LEU A 294 -15.33 -3.13 37.07
CA LEU A 294 -15.26 -1.67 37.14
C LEU A 294 -15.29 -1.16 38.59
N ASP A 295 -16.13 -1.76 39.45
CA ASP A 295 -16.16 -1.44 40.87
C ASP A 295 -14.82 -1.74 41.53
N TYR A 296 -14.18 -2.87 41.19
CA TYR A 296 -12.85 -3.19 41.70
C TYR A 296 -11.82 -2.16 41.23
N VAL A 297 -11.85 -1.74 39.96
CA VAL A 297 -10.94 -0.71 39.42
C VAL A 297 -11.14 0.63 40.15
N VAL A 298 -12.38 1.07 40.29
CA VAL A 298 -12.70 2.36 40.95
C VAL A 298 -12.22 2.38 42.38
N HIS A 299 -12.50 1.32 43.16
CA HIS A 299 -12.04 1.23 44.56
C HIS A 299 -10.50 1.19 44.63
N SER A 300 -9.85 0.36 43.81
CA SER A 300 -8.39 0.22 43.81
C SER A 300 -7.68 1.54 43.47
N LEU A 301 -8.13 2.24 42.43
CA LEU A 301 -7.58 3.54 42.03
C LEU A 301 -7.82 4.60 43.10
N GLY A 302 -9.02 4.60 43.70
CA GLY A 302 -9.34 5.52 44.81
C GLY A 302 -8.51 5.29 46.07
N ASP A 303 -8.22 4.04 46.40
CA ASP A 303 -7.37 3.68 47.55
C ASP A 303 -5.90 4.04 47.32
N ILE A 304 -5.37 3.78 46.10
CA ILE A 304 -4.01 4.21 45.72
C ILE A 304 -3.90 5.74 45.81
N GLN A 305 -4.90 6.46 45.28
CA GLN A 305 -4.92 7.90 45.35
C GLN A 305 -4.91 8.42 46.81
N LYS A 306 -5.72 7.85 47.71
CA LYS A 306 -5.77 8.22 49.13
C LYS A 306 -4.46 7.90 49.86
N GLN A 307 -3.85 6.76 49.62
CA GLN A 307 -2.67 6.27 50.33
C GLN A 307 -1.36 6.88 49.81
N HIS A 308 -1.25 7.09 48.50
CA HIS A 308 0.00 7.45 47.83
C HIS A 308 -0.07 8.75 47.03
N GLY A 309 -1.25 9.38 46.95
CA GLY A 309 -1.49 10.60 46.18
C GLY A 309 -1.73 10.32 44.68
N SER A 310 -2.31 11.33 44.00
CA SER A 310 -2.68 11.19 42.57
C SER A 310 -1.51 10.95 41.63
N GLN A 311 -0.29 11.36 42.01
CA GLN A 311 0.91 11.17 41.20
C GLN A 311 1.41 9.70 41.17
N ALA A 312 0.87 8.84 42.04
CA ALA A 312 1.12 7.40 41.99
C ALA A 312 0.33 6.69 40.89
N LEU A 313 -0.62 7.37 40.25
CA LEU A 313 -1.41 6.86 39.15
C LEU A 313 -0.82 7.34 37.82
N ALA A 314 -0.60 6.41 36.90
CA ALA A 314 -0.16 6.70 35.54
C ALA A 314 -0.98 5.93 34.51
N ALA A 315 -1.12 6.48 33.32
CA ALA A 315 -1.75 5.82 32.18
C ALA A 315 -0.82 5.78 30.98
N LEU A 316 -0.80 4.63 30.32
CA LEU A 316 -0.09 4.43 29.06
C LEU A 316 -1.10 4.00 27.99
N ALA A 317 -1.21 4.78 26.93
CA ALA A 317 -2.08 4.51 25.79
C ALA A 317 -1.29 4.16 24.56
N HIS A 318 -1.88 3.38 23.65
CA HIS A 318 -1.28 3.15 22.36
C HIS A 318 -1.57 4.34 21.42
N PRO A 319 -0.58 4.83 20.63
CA PRO A 319 -0.77 5.98 19.75
C PRO A 319 -1.80 5.76 18.62
N ILE A 320 -2.13 4.50 18.28
CA ILE A 320 -3.18 4.16 17.31
C ILE A 320 -4.57 3.98 17.93
N ALA A 321 -4.75 4.22 19.23
CA ALA A 321 -6.06 4.23 19.87
C ALA A 321 -6.94 5.33 19.25
N SER A 322 -8.27 5.14 19.27
CA SER A 322 -9.17 6.14 18.72
C SER A 322 -9.09 7.46 19.51
N THR A 323 -9.46 8.56 18.86
CA THR A 323 -9.50 9.89 19.51
C THR A 323 -10.40 9.87 20.73
N GLU A 324 -11.51 9.14 20.68
CA GLU A 324 -12.46 8.96 21.78
C GLU A 324 -11.82 8.24 22.96
N GLU A 325 -11.09 7.15 22.72
CA GLU A 325 -10.38 6.41 23.77
C GLU A 325 -9.33 7.28 24.45
N LEU A 326 -8.50 7.97 23.66
CA LEU A 326 -7.45 8.87 24.19
C LEU A 326 -8.04 10.02 24.99
N TYR A 327 -9.13 10.62 24.50
CA TYR A 327 -9.85 11.69 25.21
C TYR A 327 -10.45 11.21 26.53
N LEU A 328 -11.12 10.06 26.54
CA LEU A 328 -11.75 9.50 27.74
C LEU A 328 -10.68 9.09 28.76
N LEU A 329 -9.58 8.49 28.34
CA LEU A 329 -8.45 8.17 29.22
C LEU A 329 -7.88 9.42 29.89
N GLN A 330 -7.64 10.48 29.09
CA GLN A 330 -7.18 11.77 29.64
C GLN A 330 -8.17 12.34 30.65
N LYS A 331 -9.48 12.29 30.37
CA LYS A 331 -10.53 12.80 31.25
C LYS A 331 -10.58 12.04 32.58
N VAL A 332 -10.48 10.70 32.54
CA VAL A 332 -10.43 9.85 33.74
C VAL A 332 -9.20 10.18 34.57
N MET A 333 -8.02 10.23 33.99
CA MET A 333 -6.78 10.48 34.73
C MET A 333 -6.75 11.86 35.36
N ARG A 334 -7.18 12.90 34.64
CA ARG A 334 -7.28 14.27 35.19
C ARG A 334 -8.34 14.36 36.25
N GLY A 335 -9.46 13.64 36.13
CA GLY A 335 -10.48 13.53 37.19
C GLY A 335 -9.94 12.89 38.45
N LEU A 336 -8.98 11.94 38.36
CA LEU A 336 -8.24 11.38 39.48
C LEU A 336 -7.07 12.28 39.96
N GLY A 337 -6.91 13.49 39.38
CA GLY A 337 -5.85 14.43 39.76
C GLY A 337 -4.44 14.07 39.23
N SER A 338 -4.32 13.06 38.37
CA SER A 338 -3.04 12.69 37.78
C SER A 338 -2.80 13.36 36.44
N GLN A 339 -1.56 13.83 36.23
CA GLN A 339 -1.07 14.33 34.93
C GLN A 339 -0.15 13.31 34.23
N GLN A 340 0.05 12.12 34.81
CA GLN A 340 0.94 11.09 34.31
C GLN A 340 0.25 10.29 33.20
N ILE A 341 0.20 10.86 31.99
CA ILE A 341 -0.41 10.24 30.81
C ILE A 341 0.64 10.21 29.70
N GLU A 342 0.90 9.06 29.15
CA GLU A 342 1.90 8.87 28.09
C GLU A 342 1.36 7.93 27.00
N SER A 343 1.76 8.19 25.75
CA SER A 343 1.49 7.33 24.59
C SER A 343 2.77 6.82 23.91
N ARG A 344 3.92 7.28 24.36
CA ARG A 344 5.23 6.96 23.78
C ARG A 344 5.94 5.92 24.63
N LEU A 345 6.45 4.87 23.99
CA LEU A 345 7.28 3.87 24.66
C LEU A 345 8.75 4.26 24.75
N ARG A 346 9.15 5.35 24.08
CA ARG A 346 10.52 5.85 24.04
C ARG A 346 10.59 7.24 24.61
N GLN A 347 11.69 7.55 25.23
CA GLN A 347 12.01 8.92 25.59
C GLN A 347 12.24 9.71 24.30
N THR A 348 11.46 10.76 24.06
CA THR A 348 11.59 11.65 22.90
C THR A 348 11.97 13.05 23.35
N ASP A 349 12.70 13.75 22.50
CA ASP A 349 13.03 15.15 22.70
C ASP A 349 11.80 16.02 22.39
N THR A 350 11.35 16.76 23.38
CA THR A 350 10.17 17.62 23.32
C THR A 350 10.50 19.12 23.30
N ARG A 351 11.78 19.48 23.16
CA ARG A 351 12.23 20.89 23.10
C ARG A 351 11.77 21.63 21.85
N GLY A 352 11.32 20.91 20.84
CA GLY A 352 10.93 21.46 19.54
C GLY A 352 9.53 22.06 19.52
N SER A 353 9.07 22.40 18.32
CA SER A 353 7.76 23.00 18.07
C SER A 353 6.60 22.14 18.56
N ALA A 354 5.56 22.79 19.10
CA ALA A 354 4.27 22.16 19.43
C ALA A 354 3.41 21.82 18.19
N ALA A 355 3.94 21.97 16.96
CA ALA A 355 3.22 21.64 15.75
C ALA A 355 2.89 20.15 15.69
N LEU A 356 1.66 19.82 15.29
CA LEU A 356 1.25 18.44 15.08
C LEU A 356 2.05 17.85 13.90
N PRO A 357 2.72 16.70 14.09
CA PRO A 357 3.43 16.06 13.02
C PRO A 357 2.43 15.50 11.99
N TRP A 358 2.58 15.90 10.73
CA TRP A 358 1.81 15.39 9.60
C TRP A 358 2.69 15.33 8.35
N LEU A 359 2.23 14.68 7.28
CA LEU A 359 3.03 14.47 6.06
C LEU A 359 3.45 15.77 5.35
N GLY A 360 2.82 16.91 5.67
CA GLY A 360 3.09 18.19 5.02
C GLY A 360 2.39 18.37 3.68
N MET A 361 1.81 17.29 3.13
CA MET A 361 1.11 17.28 1.85
C MET A 361 0.08 16.14 1.79
N PRO A 362 -0.92 16.19 0.89
CA PRO A 362 -1.76 15.03 0.60
C PRO A 362 -0.94 13.83 0.11
N ILE A 363 -1.29 12.61 0.53
CA ILE A 363 -0.55 11.37 0.18
C ILE A 363 -0.42 11.21 -1.34
N ALA A 364 -1.45 11.55 -2.10
CA ALA A 364 -1.42 11.47 -3.57
C ALA A 364 -0.29 12.32 -4.19
N LYS A 365 0.08 13.45 -3.56
CA LYS A 365 1.14 14.35 -4.04
C LYS A 365 2.54 13.75 -3.97
N LEU A 366 2.74 12.69 -3.18
CA LEU A 366 4.02 11.96 -3.18
C LEU A 366 4.41 11.43 -4.56
N GLY A 367 3.42 11.08 -5.39
CA GLY A 367 3.65 10.62 -6.77
C GLY A 367 4.14 11.73 -7.73
N GLU A 368 3.94 13.00 -7.39
CA GLU A 368 4.33 14.15 -8.21
C GLU A 368 5.73 14.67 -7.86
N LEU A 369 6.30 14.25 -6.74
CA LEU A 369 7.62 14.69 -6.29
C LEU A 369 8.72 14.37 -7.32
N LYS A 370 9.69 15.27 -7.43
CA LYS A 370 10.90 15.07 -8.24
C LYS A 370 12.14 14.84 -7.39
N ARG A 371 12.12 15.27 -6.13
CA ARG A 371 13.17 15.02 -5.14
C ARG A 371 12.55 14.79 -3.77
N VAL A 372 13.06 13.83 -3.02
CA VAL A 372 12.68 13.61 -1.62
C VAL A 372 13.89 13.20 -0.80
N LEU A 373 14.10 13.88 0.33
CA LEU A 373 15.06 13.46 1.36
C LEU A 373 14.28 12.85 2.52
N VAL A 374 14.53 11.58 2.81
CA VAL A 374 13.91 10.86 3.94
C VAL A 374 14.96 10.60 5.00
N ILE A 375 14.65 10.96 6.24
CA ILE A 375 15.56 10.91 7.38
C ILE A 375 15.02 9.96 8.44
N GLY A 376 15.80 8.94 8.81
CA GLY A 376 15.47 8.04 9.91
C GLY A 376 14.17 7.26 9.73
N SER A 377 13.98 6.59 8.59
CA SER A 377 12.84 5.71 8.31
C SER A 377 13.30 4.36 7.78
N HIS A 378 12.57 3.31 8.14
CA HIS A 378 12.59 2.03 7.44
C HIS A 378 11.35 1.95 6.53
N LEU A 379 11.26 2.88 5.58
CA LEU A 379 10.07 3.22 4.80
C LEU A 379 9.29 2.00 4.28
N ARG A 380 10.00 0.99 3.77
CA ARG A 380 9.40 -0.24 3.25
C ARG A 380 8.61 -1.01 4.30
N LYS A 381 9.12 -1.10 5.54
CA LYS A 381 8.49 -1.87 6.63
C LYS A 381 7.51 -1.02 7.43
N ASP A 382 7.85 0.24 7.68
CA ASP A 382 7.02 1.14 8.48
C ASP A 382 5.73 1.52 7.72
N LEU A 383 5.89 1.94 6.45
CA LEU A 383 4.84 2.51 5.61
C LEU A 383 4.87 1.90 4.18
N PRO A 384 4.51 0.63 4.02
CA PRO A 384 4.64 -0.09 2.74
C PRO A 384 3.94 0.59 1.56
N LEU A 385 2.76 1.20 1.78
CA LEU A 385 2.00 1.89 0.75
C LEU A 385 2.67 3.20 0.31
N ILE A 386 3.26 3.95 1.25
CA ILE A 386 4.09 5.12 0.92
C ILE A 386 5.33 4.68 0.13
N ALA A 387 5.99 3.61 0.56
CA ALA A 387 7.14 3.05 -0.15
C ALA A 387 6.79 2.66 -1.59
N ALA A 388 5.62 2.06 -1.82
CA ALA A 388 5.14 1.70 -3.15
C ALA A 388 4.90 2.95 -4.03
N ARG A 389 4.26 4.02 -3.49
CA ARG A 389 4.08 5.28 -4.21
C ARG A 389 5.41 5.93 -4.59
N VAL A 390 6.32 6.04 -3.64
CA VAL A 390 7.66 6.61 -3.88
C VAL A 390 8.41 5.78 -4.92
N ARG A 391 8.35 4.44 -4.84
CA ARG A 391 8.94 3.52 -5.83
C ARG A 391 8.36 3.73 -7.22
N THR A 392 7.04 3.87 -7.33
CA THR A 392 6.38 4.15 -8.61
C THR A 392 6.82 5.50 -9.17
N ALA A 393 6.95 6.52 -8.33
CA ALA A 393 7.44 7.84 -8.73
C ALA A 393 8.92 7.81 -9.19
N THR A 394 9.77 6.92 -8.64
CA THR A 394 11.17 6.83 -9.12
C THR A 394 11.25 6.39 -10.58
N LYS A 395 10.30 5.60 -11.07
CA LYS A 395 10.20 5.24 -12.49
C LYS A 395 9.84 6.44 -13.38
N GLN A 396 9.27 7.50 -12.78
CA GLN A 396 8.92 8.75 -13.43
C GLN A 396 9.96 9.85 -13.17
N GLY A 397 11.13 9.47 -12.64
CA GLY A 397 12.28 10.36 -12.45
C GLY A 397 12.43 10.97 -11.05
N LEU A 398 11.61 10.57 -10.05
CA LEU A 398 11.83 10.98 -8.67
C LEU A 398 13.22 10.53 -8.19
N LYS A 399 14.01 11.45 -7.65
CA LYS A 399 15.29 11.17 -6.99
C LYS A 399 15.08 11.06 -5.48
N VAL A 400 15.43 9.90 -4.92
CA VAL A 400 15.31 9.61 -3.50
C VAL A 400 16.68 9.74 -2.83
N TYR A 401 16.75 10.56 -1.80
CA TYR A 401 17.89 10.73 -0.91
C TYR A 401 17.53 10.19 0.48
N ARG A 402 18.46 9.56 1.15
CA ARG A 402 18.21 9.01 2.49
C ARG A 402 19.34 9.29 3.46
N LEU A 403 18.96 9.55 4.72
CA LEU A 403 19.84 9.59 5.88
C LEU A 403 19.33 8.59 6.90
N ASP A 404 20.04 7.48 7.09
CA ASP A 404 19.71 6.44 8.07
C ASP A 404 20.92 5.54 8.40
N ALA A 405 20.69 4.55 9.28
CA ALA A 405 21.74 3.61 9.69
C ALA A 405 22.11 2.57 8.61
N GLY A 406 21.33 2.46 7.53
CA GLY A 406 21.51 1.42 6.52
C GLY A 406 21.02 0.06 6.97
N GLY A 407 21.43 -0.99 6.24
CA GLY A 407 21.07 -2.38 6.57
C GLY A 407 19.67 -2.81 6.10
N ASN A 408 18.94 -1.95 5.41
CA ASN A 408 17.63 -2.25 4.84
C ASN A 408 17.57 -1.87 3.35
N ASP A 409 16.90 -2.69 2.58
CA ASP A 409 16.64 -2.46 1.17
C ASP A 409 15.24 -1.85 0.98
N TRP A 410 15.17 -0.71 0.29
CA TRP A 410 13.90 -0.04 -0.01
C TRP A 410 13.27 -0.52 -1.33
N LEU A 411 13.98 -1.40 -2.05
CA LEU A 411 13.57 -1.93 -3.34
C LEU A 411 13.27 -0.83 -4.37
N MET A 412 14.06 0.24 -4.34
CA MET A 412 13.99 1.35 -5.29
C MET A 412 15.35 2.01 -5.47
N PRO A 413 15.60 2.70 -6.59
CA PRO A 413 16.84 3.46 -6.79
C PRO A 413 17.01 4.56 -5.74
N ILE A 414 18.20 4.64 -5.14
CA ILE A 414 18.61 5.70 -4.19
C ILE A 414 19.67 6.57 -4.86
N ALA A 415 19.38 7.86 -4.99
CA ALA A 415 20.27 8.82 -5.66
C ALA A 415 21.50 9.18 -4.80
N ALA A 416 21.33 9.31 -3.47
CA ALA A 416 22.44 9.41 -2.52
C ALA A 416 22.01 8.90 -1.14
N HIS A 417 22.95 8.32 -0.40
CA HIS A 417 22.71 7.74 0.91
C HIS A 417 23.77 8.19 1.93
N LEU A 418 23.36 9.02 2.88
CA LEU A 418 24.15 9.35 4.07
C LEU A 418 23.99 8.24 5.10
N LYS A 419 24.77 7.17 4.94
CA LYS A 419 24.75 6.04 5.85
C LYS A 419 25.57 6.35 7.10
N SER A 420 24.93 6.50 8.25
CA SER A 420 25.59 6.82 9.51
C SER A 420 24.84 6.30 10.72
N LYS A 421 25.55 6.18 11.86
CA LYS A 421 24.93 5.82 13.15
C LYS A 421 23.91 6.90 13.54
N PRO A 422 22.82 6.56 14.25
CA PRO A 422 21.84 7.54 14.71
C PRO A 422 22.45 8.73 15.47
N SER A 423 23.43 8.48 16.30
CA SER A 423 24.15 9.55 17.03
C SER A 423 24.85 10.59 16.16
N GLN A 424 25.00 10.34 14.87
CA GLN A 424 25.63 11.23 13.89
C GLN A 424 24.62 11.93 12.97
N TRP A 425 23.33 11.63 13.07
CA TRP A 425 22.33 12.17 12.13
C TRP A 425 22.20 13.70 12.20
N VAL A 426 22.30 14.27 13.41
CA VAL A 426 22.28 15.74 13.57
C VAL A 426 23.48 16.38 12.84
N ASP A 427 24.70 15.80 12.98
CA ASP A 427 25.88 16.29 12.27
C ASP A 427 25.72 16.14 10.75
N GLN A 428 25.26 14.98 10.26
CA GLN A 428 25.06 14.72 8.84
C GLN A 428 24.02 15.66 8.21
N LEU A 429 22.91 15.89 8.89
CA LEU A 429 21.89 16.83 8.43
C LEU A 429 22.40 18.29 8.52
N GLY A 430 23.20 18.58 9.56
CA GLY A 430 23.89 19.85 9.73
C GLY A 430 24.85 20.17 8.58
N GLN A 431 25.55 19.17 8.04
CA GLN A 431 26.42 19.32 6.88
C GLN A 431 25.62 19.78 5.64
N ILE A 432 24.43 19.21 5.39
CA ILE A 432 23.54 19.65 4.31
C ILE A 432 23.09 21.10 4.53
N ALA A 433 22.65 21.41 5.77
CA ALA A 433 22.24 22.78 6.13
C ALA A 433 23.36 23.80 5.93
N GLN A 434 24.59 23.44 6.32
CA GLN A 434 25.77 24.30 6.13
C GLN A 434 26.10 24.50 4.66
N ALA A 435 26.09 23.46 3.83
CA ALA A 435 26.30 23.58 2.40
C ALA A 435 25.28 24.53 1.75
N ILE A 436 24.02 24.46 2.13
CA ILE A 436 22.96 25.35 1.67
C ILE A 436 23.19 26.78 2.15
N ALA A 437 23.58 26.97 3.43
CA ALA A 437 23.87 28.28 4.00
C ALA A 437 25.03 28.96 3.25
N GLN A 438 26.12 28.23 2.99
CA GLN A 438 27.27 28.72 2.20
C GLN A 438 26.87 29.10 0.77
N ALA A 439 26.13 28.24 0.08
CA ALA A 439 25.69 28.50 -1.30
C ALA A 439 24.76 29.72 -1.43
N LYS A 440 24.00 30.04 -0.37
CA LYS A 440 23.08 31.19 -0.32
C LYS A 440 23.68 32.43 0.40
N SER A 441 24.88 32.31 0.95
CA SER A 441 25.54 33.39 1.75
C SER A 441 24.64 33.83 2.94
N ILE A 442 24.03 32.88 3.63
CA ILE A 442 23.20 33.09 4.84
C ILE A 442 23.86 32.46 6.06
N SER A 443 23.43 32.89 7.25
CA SER A 443 23.90 32.28 8.50
C SER A 443 23.43 30.86 8.65
N SER A 444 24.33 29.96 9.04
CA SER A 444 23.97 28.57 9.43
C SER A 444 23.11 28.60 10.70
N PRO A 445 22.28 27.58 10.93
CA PRO A 445 21.57 27.46 12.21
C PRO A 445 22.51 27.50 13.39
N SER A 446 22.13 28.24 14.44
CA SER A 446 22.96 28.41 15.65
C SER A 446 23.19 27.08 16.37
N GLY A 447 24.39 26.87 16.93
CA GLY A 447 24.73 25.67 17.69
C GLY A 447 25.30 24.50 16.89
N LEU A 448 25.48 24.65 15.56
CA LEU A 448 26.07 23.62 14.71
C LEU A 448 27.61 23.72 14.73
N ALA A 449 28.27 22.67 15.19
CA ALA A 449 29.71 22.52 15.15
C ALA A 449 30.17 21.63 13.97
N VAL A 450 29.72 21.95 12.74
CA VAL A 450 30.10 21.19 11.53
C VAL A 450 31.52 21.52 11.14
N LYS A 451 32.42 20.55 11.16
CA LYS A 451 33.85 20.71 10.85
C LYS A 451 34.14 20.71 9.33
N SER A 452 33.40 19.89 8.59
CA SER A 452 33.55 19.76 7.13
C SER A 452 32.24 19.22 6.53
N VAL A 453 32.02 19.52 5.26
CA VAL A 453 30.88 19.00 4.49
C VAL A 453 31.35 17.80 3.68
N SER A 454 30.67 16.64 3.82
CA SER A 454 30.95 15.44 3.03
C SER A 454 30.49 15.63 1.57
N ARG A 455 31.07 14.84 0.67
CA ARG A 455 30.71 14.88 -0.75
C ARG A 455 29.23 14.54 -0.96
N GLU A 456 28.71 13.58 -0.23
CA GLU A 456 27.31 13.16 -0.29
C GLU A 456 26.36 14.26 0.21
N ALA A 457 26.69 14.91 1.34
CA ALA A 457 25.91 16.04 1.86
C ALA A 457 25.92 17.22 0.89
N GLN A 458 27.06 17.55 0.28
CA GLN A 458 27.16 18.56 -0.75
C GLN A 458 26.31 18.22 -1.98
N THR A 459 26.37 16.97 -2.44
CA THR A 459 25.58 16.51 -3.58
C THR A 459 24.07 16.67 -3.32
N ILE A 460 23.59 16.30 -2.13
CA ILE A 460 22.18 16.47 -1.76
C ILE A 460 21.81 17.96 -1.73
N ALA A 461 22.63 18.80 -1.08
CA ALA A 461 22.40 20.23 -1.02
C ALA A 461 22.30 20.87 -2.42
N ASP A 462 23.25 20.54 -3.32
CA ASP A 462 23.27 21.06 -4.70
C ASP A 462 22.03 20.63 -5.49
N GLN A 463 21.58 19.38 -5.32
CA GLN A 463 20.40 18.88 -6.00
C GLN A 463 19.10 19.54 -5.49
N LEU A 464 18.99 19.82 -4.19
CA LEU A 464 17.83 20.53 -3.63
C LEU A 464 17.84 22.01 -4.05
N LEU A 465 19.03 22.66 -4.09
CA LEU A 465 19.18 24.05 -4.52
C LEU A 465 18.98 24.24 -6.01
N SER A 466 19.33 23.28 -6.85
CA SER A 466 19.18 23.38 -8.31
C SER A 466 17.73 23.67 -8.73
N ASN A 467 16.77 23.22 -7.93
CA ASN A 467 15.34 23.41 -8.16
C ASN A 467 14.91 24.89 -8.10
N ILE A 468 15.51 25.68 -7.22
CA ILE A 468 15.15 27.11 -7.05
C ILE A 468 15.56 27.94 -8.28
N LYS A 469 16.52 27.45 -9.08
CA LYS A 469 17.02 28.11 -10.30
C LYS A 469 16.13 27.85 -11.52
N LEU A 470 15.12 26.98 -11.39
CA LEU A 470 14.18 26.69 -12.48
C LEU A 470 13.14 27.81 -12.61
N GLU A 471 12.71 28.12 -13.81
CA GLU A 471 11.61 29.06 -14.07
C GLU A 471 10.29 28.59 -13.40
N SER A 472 10.11 27.26 -13.33
CA SER A 472 9.01 26.62 -12.62
C SER A 472 9.57 25.57 -11.66
N PRO A 473 9.66 25.87 -10.35
CA PRO A 473 10.17 24.93 -9.36
C PRO A 473 9.37 23.62 -9.30
N GLU A 474 10.07 22.51 -9.31
CA GLU A 474 9.48 21.18 -9.24
C GLU A 474 9.14 20.79 -7.79
N PRO A 475 8.09 19.98 -7.55
CA PRO A 475 7.75 19.53 -6.20
C PRO A 475 8.88 18.72 -5.56
N GLN A 476 9.27 19.10 -4.34
CA GLN A 476 10.28 18.39 -3.56
C GLN A 476 9.95 18.41 -2.07
N ALA A 477 10.43 17.41 -1.31
CA ALA A 477 10.09 17.24 0.10
C ALA A 477 11.26 16.78 0.95
N ILE A 478 11.15 17.08 2.26
CA ILE A 478 12.00 16.55 3.33
C ILE A 478 11.07 15.90 4.34
N LEU A 479 11.28 14.60 4.62
CA LEU A 479 10.39 13.80 5.47
C LEU A 479 11.19 13.20 6.63
N LEU A 480 10.77 13.48 7.86
CA LEU A 480 11.28 12.83 9.07
C LEU A 480 10.51 11.53 9.34
N GLY A 481 11.22 10.41 9.35
CA GLY A 481 10.64 9.11 9.66
C GLY A 481 10.56 8.81 11.16
N SER A 482 9.94 7.68 11.50
CA SER A 482 9.68 7.23 12.86
C SER A 482 10.92 7.24 13.76
N SER A 483 12.08 6.79 13.24
CA SER A 483 13.33 6.78 13.99
C SER A 483 13.92 8.18 14.20
N ALA A 484 13.68 9.13 13.30
CA ALA A 484 14.09 10.53 13.48
C ALA A 484 13.17 11.24 14.48
N ILE A 485 11.87 10.97 14.44
CA ILE A 485 10.88 11.49 15.40
C ILE A 485 11.17 11.00 16.82
N ALA A 486 11.56 9.74 16.97
CA ALA A 486 11.93 9.13 18.25
C ALA A 486 13.40 9.31 18.65
N HIS A 487 14.15 10.16 17.94
CA HIS A 487 15.57 10.39 18.21
C HIS A 487 15.77 11.20 19.50
N PRO A 488 16.82 10.94 20.33
CA PRO A 488 17.11 11.76 21.52
C PRO A 488 17.30 13.24 21.25
N ASN A 489 17.72 13.61 20.02
CA ASN A 489 17.87 14.99 19.56
C ASN A 489 16.88 15.26 18.40
N ALA A 490 15.63 14.83 18.53
CA ALA A 490 14.60 15.01 17.50
C ALA A 490 14.35 16.48 17.18
N SER A 491 14.39 17.35 18.19
CA SER A 491 14.23 18.81 18.02
C SER A 491 15.32 19.41 17.13
N ASP A 492 16.57 18.98 17.28
CA ASP A 492 17.67 19.45 16.45
C ASP A 492 17.52 18.99 15.01
N LEU A 493 17.10 17.71 14.79
CA LEU A 493 16.78 17.21 13.45
C LEU A 493 15.63 17.97 12.80
N HIS A 494 14.59 18.30 13.59
CA HIS A 494 13.45 19.08 13.12
C HIS A 494 13.87 20.48 12.66
N VAL A 495 14.59 21.24 13.51
CA VAL A 495 15.06 22.58 13.20
C VAL A 495 15.93 22.59 11.93
N LEU A 496 16.82 21.60 11.80
CA LEU A 496 17.67 21.47 10.61
C LEU A 496 16.86 21.14 9.36
N ALA A 497 15.91 20.22 9.45
CA ALA A 497 15.05 19.86 8.33
C ALA A 497 14.16 21.03 7.89
N GLU A 498 13.59 21.80 8.82
CA GLU A 498 12.84 23.01 8.52
C GLU A 498 13.73 24.09 7.88
N PHE A 499 14.95 24.29 8.40
CA PHE A 499 15.90 25.23 7.80
C PHE A 499 16.18 24.85 6.34
N ILE A 500 16.50 23.59 6.07
CA ILE A 500 16.76 23.10 4.72
C ILE A 500 15.51 23.31 3.85
N ALA A 501 14.32 22.92 4.33
CA ALA A 501 13.08 23.05 3.59
C ALA A 501 12.78 24.50 3.22
N LYS A 502 12.87 25.42 4.19
CA LYS A 502 12.67 26.87 4.00
C LYS A 502 13.59 27.43 2.93
N HIS A 503 14.86 27.04 2.93
CA HIS A 503 15.85 27.61 2.03
C HIS A 503 16.00 26.89 0.69
N THR A 504 15.33 25.74 0.50
CA THR A 504 15.31 24.98 -0.76
C THR A 504 13.92 24.94 -1.42
N GLY A 505 12.87 25.44 -0.75
CA GLY A 505 11.50 25.36 -1.26
C GLY A 505 10.91 23.94 -1.18
N CYS A 506 11.48 23.09 -0.32
CA CYS A 506 10.90 21.76 -0.05
C CYS A 506 9.68 21.86 0.85
N THR A 507 8.69 20.99 0.61
CA THR A 507 7.67 20.69 1.61
C THR A 507 8.31 19.91 2.74
N PHE A 508 8.08 20.35 3.99
CA PHE A 508 8.52 19.62 5.17
C PHE A 508 7.37 18.78 5.72
N GLY A 509 7.67 17.54 6.15
CA GLY A 509 6.66 16.65 6.71
C GLY A 509 7.23 15.50 7.53
N PHE A 510 6.32 14.71 8.09
CA PHE A 510 6.63 13.59 8.97
C PHE A 510 6.03 12.29 8.42
N LEU A 511 6.73 11.19 8.64
CA LEU A 511 6.28 9.82 8.38
C LEU A 511 6.07 9.15 9.74
N CYS A 512 4.89 9.34 10.32
CA CYS A 512 4.53 8.87 11.65
C CYS A 512 4.22 7.37 11.67
N GLU A 513 4.30 6.74 12.85
CA GLU A 513 3.94 5.32 13.05
C GLU A 513 2.41 5.11 13.08
N GLY A 514 1.65 6.09 13.52
CA GLY A 514 0.19 6.03 13.61
C GLY A 514 -0.45 7.39 13.57
N GLY A 515 -1.73 7.45 13.25
CA GLY A 515 -2.63 8.59 13.27
C GLY A 515 -2.08 9.88 12.67
N ASN A 516 -2.38 10.16 11.46
CA ASN A 516 -2.04 11.46 10.83
C ASN A 516 -3.30 12.30 10.65
#